data_eb2e3f1bba782b0de641760d0828b4e2
#
_entry.id   eb2e3f1bba782b0de641760d0828b4e2
#
_cell.length_a   1.000
_cell.length_b   1.000
_cell.length_c   1.000
_cell.angle_alpha   90.00
_cell.angle_beta   90.00
_cell.angle_gamma   90.00
#
_symmetry.space_group_name_H-M   'P 1'
#
loop_
_entity.id
_entity.type
_entity.pdbx_description
1 polymer ?
#
loop_
_entity_poly.entity_id
_entity_poly.type
_entity_poly.pdbx_seq_one_letter_code
_entity_poly.pdbx_strand_id
1 'polypeptide(L)'
;MQFDTTINEWHPCPNTARINASNPCSEYMFLDDSACNLASINLMKFVKADGEFDIVGYKAAIRTLITAQEIIVDNASYPTPAIEKNSHAYRPLGLGYANLGALLMSRGLPYDSDAGRDYAGALTAIMTGEAYAQSARISRDQGGPLDRKS
;
A
#
# COMPACT_ATOMS: atom_id res chain seq x y z
N MET A 1 10.73 -0.06 -16.40
CA MET A 1 12.20 0.14 -16.32
C MET A 1 12.50 0.73 -14.97
N GLN A 2 13.55 0.25 -14.27
CA GLN A 2 13.92 0.68 -12.93
C GLN A 2 15.32 1.23 -12.96
N PHE A 3 15.54 2.31 -12.25
CA PHE A 3 16.85 2.93 -12.14
C PHE A 3 17.28 2.96 -10.67
N ASP A 4 18.39 2.32 -10.39
CA ASP A 4 18.95 2.16 -9.05
C ASP A 4 19.14 3.49 -8.31
N THR A 5 19.63 4.52 -8.98
CA THR A 5 19.81 5.86 -8.40
C THR A 5 18.46 6.46 -7.97
N THR A 6 17.47 6.45 -8.85
CA THR A 6 16.12 6.99 -8.56
C THR A 6 15.45 6.25 -7.43
N ILE A 7 15.53 4.90 -7.40
CA ILE A 7 14.95 4.08 -6.34
C ILE A 7 15.54 4.45 -4.98
N ASN A 8 16.85 4.61 -4.89
CA ASN A 8 17.51 4.94 -3.64
C ASN A 8 17.35 6.41 -3.24
N GLU A 9 17.14 7.32 -4.20
CA GLU A 9 16.75 8.71 -3.92
C GLU A 9 15.37 8.81 -3.23
N TRP A 10 14.43 7.93 -3.62
CA TRP A 10 13.07 7.88 -3.05
C TRP A 10 12.93 6.91 -1.87
N HIS A 11 14.02 6.33 -1.42
CA HIS A 11 14.02 5.33 -0.35
C HIS A 11 13.51 5.92 0.98
N PRO A 12 12.45 5.35 1.61
CA PRO A 12 11.89 5.87 2.85
C PRO A 12 12.78 5.63 4.09
N CYS A 13 13.73 4.70 4.01
CA CYS A 13 14.65 4.34 5.12
C CYS A 13 16.13 4.38 4.66
N PRO A 14 16.65 5.50 4.13
CA PRO A 14 17.96 5.55 3.51
C PRO A 14 19.13 5.34 4.48
N ASN A 15 18.90 5.60 5.77
CA ASN A 15 19.93 5.45 6.82
C ASN A 15 20.09 4.01 7.33
N THR A 16 19.17 3.12 6.99
CA THR A 16 19.19 1.73 7.46
C THR A 16 20.04 0.86 6.55
N ALA A 17 19.73 0.83 5.27
CA ALA A 17 20.45 0.09 4.24
C ALA A 17 20.02 0.58 2.84
N ARG A 18 20.78 0.17 1.82
CA ARG A 18 20.47 0.45 0.41
C ARG A 18 19.45 -0.53 -0.12
N ILE A 19 18.59 -0.09 -1.04
CA ILE A 19 17.74 -0.97 -1.84
C ILE A 19 18.58 -1.52 -2.99
N ASN A 20 18.68 -2.87 -3.07
CA ASN A 20 19.50 -3.56 -4.08
C ASN A 20 18.66 -4.20 -5.18
N ALA A 21 17.41 -4.56 -4.89
CA ALA A 21 16.52 -5.24 -5.82
C ALA A 21 15.05 -4.90 -5.55
N SER A 22 14.19 -5.35 -6.45
CA SER A 22 12.73 -5.32 -6.29
C SER A 22 12.16 -6.74 -6.27
N ASN A 23 10.88 -6.86 -5.92
CA ASN A 23 10.10 -8.04 -6.22
C ASN A 23 9.89 -8.19 -7.75
N PRO A 24 9.40 -9.36 -8.24
CA PRO A 24 9.27 -9.63 -9.67
C PRO A 24 8.39 -8.63 -10.43
N CYS A 25 7.32 -8.13 -9.81
CA CYS A 25 6.40 -7.17 -10.44
C CYS A 25 6.83 -5.71 -10.29
N SER A 26 7.89 -5.44 -9.53
CA SER A 26 8.50 -4.10 -9.38
C SER A 26 7.68 -3.07 -8.61
N GLU A 27 6.66 -3.48 -7.87
CA GLU A 27 5.91 -2.59 -6.98
C GLU A 27 6.53 -2.45 -5.59
N TYR A 28 7.44 -3.36 -5.21
CA TYR A 28 8.07 -3.37 -3.89
C TYR A 28 9.56 -3.11 -4.00
N MET A 29 9.97 -1.92 -3.61
CA MET A 29 11.34 -1.43 -3.58
C MET A 29 11.72 -1.18 -2.13
N PHE A 30 12.34 -2.14 -1.47
CA PHE A 30 12.70 -2.04 -0.06
C PHE A 30 13.96 -2.85 0.28
N LEU A 31 14.24 -3.00 1.56
CA LEU A 31 15.43 -3.66 2.07
C LEU A 31 15.46 -5.14 1.72
N ASP A 32 16.67 -5.68 1.55
CA ASP A 32 16.89 -7.11 1.42
C ASP A 32 16.38 -7.86 2.66
N ASP A 33 16.11 -9.16 2.49
CA ASP A 33 15.59 -10.00 3.56
C ASP A 33 14.34 -9.43 4.23
N SER A 34 13.40 -8.93 3.46
CA SER A 34 12.10 -8.47 3.93
C SER A 34 10.96 -9.13 3.15
N ALA A 35 9.77 -9.10 3.71
CA ALA A 35 8.56 -9.58 3.07
C ALA A 35 7.46 -8.52 3.14
N CYS A 36 6.56 -8.52 2.16
CA CYS A 36 5.41 -7.63 2.12
C CYS A 36 4.14 -8.46 1.96
N ASN A 37 3.21 -8.36 2.90
CA ASN A 37 1.89 -8.94 2.67
C ASN A 37 1.01 -7.99 1.87
N LEU A 38 0.17 -8.56 1.00
CA LEU A 38 -0.57 -7.82 -0.02
C LEU A 38 -2.08 -7.93 0.19
N ALA A 39 -2.78 -6.82 -0.08
CA ALA A 39 -4.23 -6.80 -0.21
C ALA A 39 -4.65 -5.90 -1.38
N SER A 40 -5.80 -6.20 -1.98
CA SER A 40 -6.36 -5.40 -3.07
C SER A 40 -7.85 -5.16 -2.84
N ILE A 41 -8.27 -3.90 -2.99
CA ILE A 41 -9.66 -3.48 -2.83
C ILE A 41 -10.36 -3.52 -4.19
N ASN A 42 -11.48 -4.22 -4.28
CA ASN A 42 -12.31 -4.18 -5.48
C ASN A 42 -13.14 -2.89 -5.53
N LEU A 43 -12.72 -1.93 -6.37
CA LEU A 43 -13.36 -0.62 -6.48
C LEU A 43 -14.85 -0.68 -6.87
N MET A 44 -15.26 -1.68 -7.66
CA MET A 44 -16.66 -1.84 -8.06
C MET A 44 -17.62 -2.10 -6.90
N LYS A 45 -17.11 -2.55 -5.75
CA LYS A 45 -17.94 -2.78 -4.54
C LYS A 45 -18.31 -1.49 -3.81
N PHE A 46 -17.75 -0.36 -4.22
CA PHE A 46 -18.03 0.96 -3.66
C PHE A 46 -18.85 1.86 -4.60
N VAL A 47 -19.37 1.31 -5.69
CA VAL A 47 -20.34 1.99 -6.54
C VAL A 47 -21.73 1.76 -5.96
N LYS A 48 -22.40 2.83 -5.54
CA LYS A 48 -23.76 2.82 -5.01
C LYS A 48 -24.80 2.63 -6.12
N ALA A 49 -26.05 2.37 -5.72
CA ALA A 49 -27.17 2.21 -6.65
C ALA A 49 -27.47 3.48 -7.48
N ASP A 50 -27.16 4.65 -6.93
CA ASP A 50 -27.28 5.95 -7.60
C ASP A 50 -26.09 6.25 -8.56
N GLY A 51 -25.12 5.35 -8.64
CA GLY A 51 -23.91 5.49 -9.43
C GLY A 51 -22.78 6.26 -8.72
N GLU A 52 -23.02 6.85 -7.57
CA GLU A 52 -21.98 7.56 -6.81
C GLU A 52 -20.96 6.57 -6.18
N PHE A 53 -19.74 7.06 -5.95
CA PHE A 53 -18.72 6.27 -5.30
C PHE A 53 -18.80 6.45 -3.77
N ASP A 54 -18.86 5.36 -3.02
CA ASP A 54 -18.91 5.37 -1.56
C ASP A 54 -17.52 5.64 -0.95
N ILE A 55 -17.15 6.89 -0.88
CA ILE A 55 -15.87 7.31 -0.28
C ILE A 55 -15.77 6.93 1.20
N VAL A 56 -16.87 6.97 1.93
CA VAL A 56 -16.88 6.64 3.37
C VAL A 56 -16.61 5.15 3.58
N GLY A 57 -17.31 4.30 2.84
CA GLY A 57 -17.09 2.85 2.86
C GLY A 57 -15.69 2.49 2.38
N TYR A 58 -15.21 3.15 1.32
CA TYR A 58 -13.85 2.95 0.80
C TYR A 58 -12.77 3.25 1.85
N LYS A 59 -12.86 4.39 2.52
CA LYS A 59 -11.94 4.74 3.62
C LYS A 59 -12.02 3.75 4.79
N ALA A 60 -13.21 3.30 5.14
CA ALA A 60 -13.40 2.29 6.18
C ALA A 60 -12.73 0.96 5.81
N ALA A 61 -12.87 0.51 4.56
CA ALA A 61 -12.22 -0.70 4.06
C ALA A 61 -10.68 -0.56 4.10
N ILE A 62 -10.13 0.59 3.71
CA ILE A 62 -8.69 0.86 3.77
C ILE A 62 -8.18 0.71 5.21
N ARG A 63 -8.84 1.35 6.18
CA ARG A 63 -8.45 1.24 7.60
C ARG A 63 -8.47 -0.20 8.10
N THR A 64 -9.53 -0.93 7.77
CA THR A 64 -9.68 -2.34 8.15
C THR A 64 -8.57 -3.20 7.57
N LEU A 65 -8.24 -3.02 6.28
CA LEU A 65 -7.22 -3.80 5.62
C LEU A 65 -5.81 -3.49 6.15
N ILE A 66 -5.47 -2.23 6.35
CA ILE A 66 -4.18 -1.86 6.98
C ILE A 66 -4.05 -2.50 8.36
N THR A 67 -5.11 -2.46 9.17
CA THR A 67 -5.10 -3.11 10.49
C THR A 67 -4.97 -4.64 10.37
N ALA A 68 -5.68 -5.26 9.45
CA ALA A 68 -5.58 -6.71 9.21
C ALA A 68 -4.17 -7.12 8.72
N GLN A 69 -3.59 -6.36 7.81
CA GLN A 69 -2.23 -6.61 7.31
C GLN A 69 -1.19 -6.45 8.43
N GLU A 70 -1.36 -5.48 9.31
CA GLU A 70 -0.50 -5.29 10.48
C GLU A 70 -0.55 -6.48 11.45
N ILE A 71 -1.75 -7.02 11.69
CA ILE A 71 -1.94 -8.24 12.49
C ILE A 71 -1.27 -9.46 11.82
N ILE A 72 -1.35 -9.55 10.49
CA ILE A 72 -0.74 -10.64 9.73
C ILE A 72 0.79 -10.63 9.88
N VAL A 73 1.43 -9.46 9.92
CA VAL A 73 2.89 -9.38 10.11
C VAL A 73 3.33 -10.14 11.36
N ASP A 74 2.60 -9.98 12.47
CA ASP A 74 2.95 -10.64 13.74
C ASP A 74 2.60 -12.14 13.78
N ASN A 75 1.60 -12.56 13.01
CA ASN A 75 1.09 -13.94 13.03
C ASN A 75 1.58 -14.79 11.85
N ALA A 76 2.34 -14.23 10.93
CA ALA A 76 2.88 -14.95 9.78
C ALA A 76 4.11 -15.79 10.16
N SER A 77 4.34 -16.84 9.38
CA SER A 77 5.60 -17.58 9.40
C SER A 77 6.46 -17.16 8.21
N TYR A 78 7.74 -16.95 8.44
CA TYR A 78 8.67 -16.46 7.43
C TYR A 78 9.67 -17.55 7.04
N PRO A 79 10.14 -17.56 5.76
CA PRO A 79 10.99 -18.65 5.26
C PRO A 79 12.40 -18.68 5.84
N THR A 80 12.90 -17.55 6.34
CA THR A 80 14.23 -17.47 7.00
C THR A 80 14.17 -16.55 8.23
N PRO A 81 15.07 -16.78 9.22
CA PRO A 81 15.16 -15.90 10.39
C PRO A 81 15.49 -14.43 10.05
N ALA A 82 16.25 -14.19 8.98
CA ALA A 82 16.57 -12.84 8.52
C ALA A 82 15.31 -12.10 8.01
N ILE A 83 14.49 -12.77 7.20
CA ILE A 83 13.23 -12.21 6.70
C ILE A 83 12.24 -11.98 7.85
N GLU A 84 12.14 -12.91 8.79
CA GLU A 84 11.30 -12.77 9.97
C GLU A 84 11.69 -11.52 10.77
N LYS A 85 12.96 -11.38 11.11
CA LYS A 85 13.49 -10.24 11.86
C LYS A 85 13.17 -8.91 11.14
N ASN A 86 13.48 -8.81 9.86
CA ASN A 86 13.26 -7.56 9.10
C ASN A 86 11.78 -7.27 8.88
N SER A 87 10.96 -8.29 8.64
CA SER A 87 9.52 -8.11 8.48
C SER A 87 8.86 -7.59 9.75
N HIS A 88 9.24 -8.10 10.91
CA HIS A 88 8.75 -7.60 12.20
C HIS A 88 9.28 -6.20 12.53
N ALA A 89 10.54 -5.89 12.17
CA ALA A 89 11.14 -4.59 12.43
C ALA A 89 10.57 -3.48 11.56
N TYR A 90 10.39 -3.74 10.26
CA TYR A 90 10.00 -2.71 9.28
C TYR A 90 8.53 -2.77 8.87
N ARG A 91 7.87 -3.92 9.06
CA ARG A 91 6.43 -4.13 8.85
C ARG A 91 5.91 -3.66 7.49
N PRO A 92 6.47 -4.13 6.37
CA PRO A 92 6.07 -3.67 5.04
C PRO A 92 4.67 -4.17 4.69
N LEU A 93 3.80 -3.26 4.25
CA LEU A 93 2.42 -3.54 3.84
C LEU A 93 2.20 -3.08 2.41
N GLY A 94 1.60 -3.93 1.58
CA GLY A 94 1.20 -3.60 0.22
C GLY A 94 -0.32 -3.53 0.09
N LEU A 95 -0.87 -2.36 -0.20
CA LEU A 95 -2.30 -2.16 -0.42
C LEU A 95 -2.54 -1.55 -1.79
N GLY A 96 -3.30 -2.24 -2.62
CA GLY A 96 -3.69 -1.78 -3.94
C GLY A 96 -5.19 -1.87 -4.18
N TYR A 97 -5.58 -1.73 -5.43
CA TYR A 97 -6.97 -1.92 -5.85
C TYR A 97 -7.06 -2.67 -7.18
N ALA A 98 -8.23 -3.24 -7.43
CA ALA A 98 -8.60 -3.90 -8.66
C ALA A 98 -9.85 -3.23 -9.27
N ASN A 99 -10.08 -3.51 -10.56
CA ASN A 99 -11.26 -3.04 -11.30
C ASN A 99 -11.33 -1.54 -11.55
N LEU A 100 -10.19 -0.82 -11.60
CA LEU A 100 -10.17 0.57 -12.05
C LEU A 100 -10.76 0.71 -13.48
N GLY A 101 -10.32 -0.14 -14.40
CA GLY A 101 -10.82 -0.11 -15.78
C GLY A 101 -12.33 -0.34 -15.85
N ALA A 102 -12.86 -1.30 -15.08
CA ALA A 102 -14.30 -1.55 -15.00
C ALA A 102 -15.06 -0.35 -14.41
N LEU A 103 -14.52 0.28 -13.39
CA LEU A 103 -15.10 1.48 -12.78
C LEU A 103 -15.15 2.65 -13.77
N LEU A 104 -14.05 2.91 -14.48
CA LEU A 104 -14.02 3.96 -15.50
C LEU A 104 -15.01 3.71 -16.65
N MET A 105 -15.08 2.46 -17.15
CA MET A 105 -16.06 2.06 -18.17
C MET A 105 -17.50 2.25 -17.69
N SER A 106 -17.81 1.90 -16.45
CA SER A 106 -19.15 2.08 -15.88
C SER A 106 -19.57 3.55 -15.80
N ARG A 107 -18.60 4.47 -15.81
CA ARG A 107 -18.79 5.92 -15.81
C ARG A 107 -18.69 6.56 -17.20
N GLY A 108 -18.48 5.76 -18.23
CA GLY A 108 -18.27 6.27 -19.60
C GLY A 108 -16.95 7.04 -19.76
N LEU A 109 -15.97 6.82 -18.89
CA LEU A 109 -14.66 7.45 -18.96
C LEU A 109 -13.68 6.56 -19.73
N PRO A 110 -13.06 7.05 -20.81
CA PRO A 110 -11.98 6.31 -21.46
C PRO A 110 -10.80 6.11 -20.51
N TYR A 111 -10.20 4.93 -20.53
CA TYR A 111 -9.04 4.63 -19.68
C TYR A 111 -7.87 5.58 -19.95
N ASP A 112 -7.59 5.82 -21.25
CA ASP A 112 -6.57 6.78 -21.69
C ASP A 112 -7.19 8.16 -21.93
N SER A 113 -7.59 8.83 -20.89
CA SER A 113 -8.11 10.20 -20.90
C SER A 113 -7.66 10.97 -19.67
N ASP A 114 -7.64 12.29 -19.74
CA ASP A 114 -7.32 13.14 -18.58
C ASP A 114 -8.31 12.89 -17.44
N ALA A 115 -9.59 12.84 -17.73
CA ALA A 115 -10.63 12.55 -16.73
C ALA A 115 -10.45 11.17 -16.08
N GLY A 116 -10.05 10.14 -16.85
CA GLY A 116 -9.74 8.82 -16.33
C GLY A 116 -8.50 8.84 -15.39
N ARG A 117 -7.47 9.55 -15.79
CA ARG A 117 -6.25 9.75 -14.98
C ARG A 117 -6.53 10.53 -13.70
N ASP A 118 -7.28 11.59 -13.77
CA ASP A 118 -7.67 12.40 -12.60
C ASP A 118 -8.50 11.59 -11.61
N TYR A 119 -9.44 10.79 -12.13
CA TYR A 119 -10.26 9.91 -11.29
C TYR A 119 -9.39 8.84 -10.57
N ALA A 120 -8.49 8.20 -11.30
CA ALA A 120 -7.54 7.24 -10.74
C ALA A 120 -6.62 7.89 -9.71
N GLY A 121 -6.12 9.09 -10.01
CA GLY A 121 -5.29 9.89 -9.11
C GLY A 121 -6.02 10.22 -7.80
N ALA A 122 -7.28 10.65 -7.88
CA ALA A 122 -8.11 10.95 -6.71
C ALA A 122 -8.34 9.71 -5.82
N LEU A 123 -8.68 8.56 -6.40
CA LEU A 123 -8.86 7.31 -5.66
C LEU A 123 -7.55 6.85 -4.98
N THR A 124 -6.43 6.97 -5.69
CA THR A 124 -5.11 6.62 -5.16
C THR A 124 -4.68 7.56 -4.03
N ALA A 125 -4.93 8.85 -4.17
CA ALA A 125 -4.63 9.83 -3.13
C ALA A 125 -5.43 9.55 -1.85
N ILE A 126 -6.73 9.22 -1.96
CA ILE A 126 -7.57 8.83 -0.82
C ILE A 126 -7.01 7.55 -0.17
N MET A 127 -6.68 6.54 -0.97
CA MET A 127 -6.15 5.27 -0.45
C MET A 127 -4.82 5.48 0.29
N THR A 128 -3.87 6.14 -0.34
CA THR A 128 -2.55 6.40 0.24
C THR A 128 -2.67 7.23 1.52
N GLY A 129 -3.42 8.33 1.49
CA GLY A 129 -3.60 9.20 2.64
C GLY A 129 -4.27 8.49 3.83
N GLU A 130 -5.33 7.71 3.60
CA GLU A 130 -6.02 6.98 4.66
C GLU A 130 -5.18 5.80 5.19
N ALA A 131 -4.42 5.11 4.31
CA ALA A 131 -3.53 4.02 4.71
C ALA A 131 -2.42 4.53 5.65
N TYR A 132 -1.72 5.61 5.27
CA TYR A 132 -0.71 6.22 6.14
C TYR A 132 -1.29 6.81 7.43
N ALA A 133 -2.46 7.43 7.37
CA ALA A 133 -3.14 7.90 8.56
C ALA A 133 -3.50 6.75 9.52
N GLN A 134 -3.93 5.60 8.99
CA GLN A 134 -4.22 4.42 9.81
C GLN A 134 -2.95 3.81 10.39
N SER A 135 -1.88 3.70 9.62
CA SER A 135 -0.57 3.26 10.10
C SER A 135 -0.07 4.14 11.25
N ALA A 136 -0.22 5.46 11.12
CA ALA A 136 0.15 6.40 12.18
C ALA A 136 -0.70 6.23 13.46
N ARG A 137 -2.01 5.92 13.34
CA ARG A 137 -2.88 5.61 14.49
C ARG A 137 -2.41 4.34 15.21
N ILE A 138 -2.16 3.26 14.45
CA ILE A 138 -1.66 2.01 15.00
C ILE A 138 -0.32 2.23 15.73
N SER A 139 0.60 2.94 15.08
CA SER A 139 1.91 3.26 15.66
C SER A 139 1.80 4.09 16.96
N ARG A 140 0.86 5.03 17.03
CA ARG A 140 0.59 5.79 18.25
C ARG A 140 0.05 4.91 19.38
N ASP A 141 -0.85 4.00 19.06
CA ASP A 141 -1.60 3.21 20.05
C ASP A 141 -0.83 1.96 20.51
N GLN A 142 0.06 1.42 19.67
CA GLN A 142 0.83 0.19 19.92
C GLN A 142 2.34 0.43 20.16
N GLY A 143 2.80 1.67 20.12
CA GLY A 143 4.23 1.98 20.10
C GLY A 143 4.81 1.80 18.69
N GLY A 144 5.39 2.81 18.12
CA GLY A 144 5.84 2.82 16.72
C GLY A 144 6.87 1.76 16.37
N PRO A 145 7.14 1.53 15.08
CA PRO A 145 8.20 0.63 14.63
C PRO A 145 9.54 1.03 15.27
N LEU A 146 10.36 0.02 15.57
CA LEU A 146 11.61 0.17 16.31
C LEU A 146 12.63 1.14 15.67
N ASP A 147 12.48 1.46 14.39
CA ASP A 147 13.45 2.24 13.61
C ASP A 147 13.12 3.75 13.48
N ARG A 148 12.22 4.29 14.29
CA ARG A 148 11.92 5.75 14.30
C ARG A 148 12.91 6.61 15.10
N LYS A 149 14.06 6.07 15.49
CA LYS A 149 15.09 6.79 16.26
C LYS A 149 16.30 7.22 15.40
N SER A 150 16.13 7.35 14.10
CA SER A 150 17.20 7.90 13.25
C SER A 150 16.79 9.24 12.67
#